data_5826fcc278d831cade5ac7c8c73f8f70
#
_entry.id   5826fcc278d831cade5ac7c8c73f8f70
#
_cell.length_a   1.000
_cell.length_b   1.000
_cell.length_c   1.000
_cell.angle_alpha   90.00
_cell.angle_beta   90.00
_cell.angle_gamma   90.00
#
_symmetry.space_group_name_H-M   'P 1'
#
loop_
_entity.id
_entity.type
_entity.pdbx_description
1 polymer ?
#
loop_
_entity_poly.entity_id
_entity_poly.type
_entity_poly.pdbx_seq_one_letter_code
_entity_poly.pdbx_strand_id
1 'polypeptide(L)'
;SCKQDAAVDNDGKPQVKTDKAIEEVATPNVFSIEDMEKFFNSTPKTFIKALVYRVINSTLDLSGAPYCKDLKTKTEGAITFYPVSYVCVLIRADLEVNEAKLAGVLKASEVVLAEDEEIRAIAGAPHGFVGPVTVKCPILQDLSVNDMHDAIAGSGKEGFHIKHVEPERDY
;
A
#
# COMPACT_ATOMS: atom_id res chain seq x y z
N SER A 1 13.15 14.90 15.74
CA SER A 1 12.76 13.48 15.78
C SER A 1 11.28 13.42 16.11
N CYS A 2 10.42 13.26 15.12
CA CYS A 2 9.03 12.89 15.38
C CYS A 2 9.04 11.50 16.03
N LYS A 3 8.68 11.43 17.30
CA LYS A 3 8.26 10.18 17.89
C LYS A 3 7.00 9.77 17.13
N GLN A 4 7.08 8.76 16.29
CA GLN A 4 5.90 8.13 15.75
C GLN A 4 5.14 7.50 16.91
N ASP A 5 3.87 7.87 17.06
CA ASP A 5 3.01 7.21 18.03
C ASP A 5 2.93 5.75 17.67
N ALA A 6 3.26 4.88 18.60
CA ALA A 6 3.14 3.44 18.43
C ALA A 6 1.73 3.08 17.96
N ALA A 7 1.62 2.09 17.09
CA ALA A 7 0.32 1.57 16.67
C ALA A 7 -0.44 1.06 17.91
N VAL A 8 -1.67 1.52 18.08
CA VAL A 8 -2.51 1.16 19.23
C VAL A 8 -3.82 0.55 18.74
N ASP A 9 -4.38 -0.35 19.53
CA ASP A 9 -5.72 -0.90 19.33
C ASP A 9 -6.82 0.11 19.70
N ASN A 10 -8.08 -0.32 19.65
CA ASN A 10 -9.23 0.51 19.98
C ASN A 10 -9.24 1.05 21.42
N ASP A 11 -8.57 0.35 22.33
CA ASP A 11 -8.46 0.71 23.76
C ASP A 11 -7.24 1.58 24.05
N GLY A 12 -6.48 1.97 23.01
CA GLY A 12 -5.26 2.77 23.14
C GLY A 12 -4.05 1.98 23.65
N LYS A 13 -4.12 0.64 23.63
CA LYS A 13 -3.01 -0.23 24.00
C LYS A 13 -2.13 -0.52 22.77
N PRO A 14 -0.82 -0.75 22.97
CA PRO A 14 0.04 -1.19 21.89
C PRO A 14 -0.52 -2.46 21.21
N GLN A 15 -0.54 -2.46 19.88
CA GLN A 15 -0.93 -3.65 19.13
C GLN A 15 0.05 -4.80 19.41
N VAL A 16 -0.49 -6.00 19.52
CA VAL A 16 0.28 -7.22 19.81
C VAL A 16 0.27 -8.13 18.59
N LYS A 17 1.45 -8.66 18.26
CA LYS A 17 1.61 -9.63 17.17
C LYS A 17 0.62 -10.79 17.33
N THR A 18 -0.05 -11.16 16.26
CA THR A 18 -1.00 -12.27 16.22
C THR A 18 -0.42 -13.49 15.54
N ASP A 19 -0.74 -14.67 16.08
CA ASP A 19 -0.44 -15.96 15.45
C ASP A 19 -1.57 -16.43 14.51
N LYS A 20 -2.69 -15.68 14.45
CA LYS A 20 -3.82 -16.02 13.57
C LYS A 20 -3.41 -15.87 12.11
N ALA A 21 -3.86 -16.81 11.29
CA ALA A 21 -3.74 -16.69 9.84
C ALA A 21 -4.64 -15.59 9.30
N ILE A 22 -4.26 -15.04 8.13
CA ILE A 22 -5.11 -14.10 7.40
C ILE A 22 -6.51 -14.69 7.22
N GLU A 23 -7.53 -13.89 7.50
CA GLU A 23 -8.94 -14.21 7.29
C GLU A 23 -9.54 -13.22 6.28
N GLU A 24 -10.08 -13.73 5.17
CA GLU A 24 -10.84 -12.92 4.22
C GLU A 24 -12.26 -12.74 4.75
N VAL A 25 -12.73 -11.50 4.77
CA VAL A 25 -14.05 -11.10 5.24
C VAL A 25 -14.79 -10.37 4.15
N ALA A 26 -16.03 -10.80 3.87
CA ALA A 26 -16.92 -10.07 2.97
C ALA A 26 -17.33 -8.73 3.61
N THR A 27 -17.10 -7.65 2.90
CA THR A 27 -17.38 -6.28 3.37
C THR A 27 -18.26 -5.55 2.35
N PRO A 28 -19.52 -5.92 2.23
CA PRO A 28 -20.43 -5.29 1.29
C PRO A 28 -20.63 -3.80 1.63
N ASN A 29 -20.59 -2.95 0.61
CA ASN A 29 -20.76 -1.50 0.74
C ASN A 29 -19.72 -0.78 1.64
N VAL A 30 -18.54 -1.35 1.81
CA VAL A 30 -17.42 -0.74 2.52
C VAL A 30 -16.41 -0.24 1.50
N PHE A 31 -16.40 1.07 1.24
CA PHE A 31 -15.59 1.69 0.18
C PHE A 31 -14.58 2.71 0.72
N SER A 32 -14.79 3.22 1.92
CA SER A 32 -13.96 4.23 2.55
C SER A 32 -13.39 3.76 3.88
N ILE A 33 -12.40 4.48 4.40
CA ILE A 33 -11.87 4.25 5.74
C ILE A 33 -12.97 4.42 6.80
N GLU A 34 -13.85 5.40 6.63
CA GLU A 34 -14.97 5.64 7.53
C GLU A 34 -15.97 4.45 7.53
N ASP A 35 -16.23 3.85 6.37
CA ASP A 35 -17.05 2.63 6.29
C ASP A 35 -16.36 1.46 7.00
N MET A 36 -15.05 1.33 6.87
CA MET A 36 -14.26 0.32 7.56
C MET A 36 -14.33 0.49 9.08
N GLU A 37 -14.22 1.72 9.58
CA GLU A 37 -14.35 2.02 11.02
C GLU A 37 -15.69 1.51 11.58
N LYS A 38 -16.76 1.76 10.86
CA LYS A 38 -18.11 1.31 11.25
C LYS A 38 -18.26 -0.20 11.16
N PHE A 39 -17.80 -0.79 10.07
CA PHE A 39 -17.94 -2.23 9.81
C PHE A 39 -17.14 -3.08 10.80
N PHE A 40 -15.89 -2.73 11.03
CA PHE A 40 -14.99 -3.47 11.92
C PHE A 40 -15.06 -2.99 13.37
N ASN A 41 -15.81 -1.93 13.65
CA ASN A 41 -15.82 -1.26 14.95
C ASN A 41 -14.38 -0.99 15.46
N SER A 42 -13.58 -0.38 14.61
CA SER A 42 -12.16 -0.17 14.84
C SER A 42 -11.74 1.24 14.39
N THR A 43 -10.51 1.61 14.67
CA THR A 43 -9.96 2.92 14.31
C THR A 43 -9.06 2.83 13.08
N PRO A 44 -8.84 3.93 12.32
CA PRO A 44 -7.92 3.93 11.17
C PRO A 44 -6.49 3.53 11.53
N LYS A 45 -6.10 3.61 12.79
CA LYS A 45 -4.79 3.17 13.27
C LYS A 45 -4.57 1.66 13.21
N THR A 46 -5.63 0.88 13.02
CA THR A 46 -5.58 -0.58 12.85
C THR A 46 -5.62 -1.02 11.39
N PHE A 47 -5.78 -0.07 10.46
CA PHE A 47 -5.92 -0.35 9.03
C PHE A 47 -4.63 0.00 8.29
N ILE A 48 -4.22 -0.88 7.38
CA ILE A 48 -3.18 -0.62 6.39
C ILE A 48 -3.84 -0.17 5.09
N LYS A 49 -3.54 1.04 4.69
CA LYS A 49 -3.95 1.62 3.41
C LYS A 49 -2.89 1.32 2.36
N ALA A 50 -3.28 0.72 1.24
CA ALA A 50 -2.41 0.41 0.13
C ALA A 50 -2.76 1.29 -1.07
N LEU A 51 -1.80 2.07 -1.54
CA LEU A 51 -1.94 3.04 -2.62
C LEU A 51 -0.96 2.70 -3.74
N VAL A 52 -1.46 2.57 -4.96
CA VAL A 52 -0.63 2.35 -6.14
C VAL A 52 -0.27 3.69 -6.77
N TYR A 53 1.03 3.94 -6.90
CA TYR A 53 1.56 5.14 -7.54
C TYR A 53 2.19 4.81 -8.88
N ARG A 54 1.94 5.65 -9.87
CA ARG A 54 2.72 5.74 -11.09
C ARG A 54 3.96 6.56 -10.80
N VAL A 55 5.13 6.01 -11.12
CA VAL A 55 6.43 6.60 -10.87
C VAL A 55 7.04 7.04 -12.20
N ILE A 56 7.36 8.31 -12.34
CA ILE A 56 7.77 8.92 -13.61
C ILE A 56 9.25 9.25 -13.58
N ASN A 57 9.96 8.78 -14.62
CA ASN A 57 11.39 8.99 -14.82
C ASN A 57 12.25 8.65 -13.58
N SER A 58 12.04 7.47 -13.00
CA SER A 58 12.90 6.97 -11.94
C SER A 58 14.24 6.45 -12.47
N THR A 59 15.30 6.62 -11.71
CA THR A 59 16.59 5.96 -11.95
C THR A 59 16.70 4.59 -11.26
N LEU A 60 15.68 4.20 -10.48
CA LEU A 60 15.59 2.88 -9.86
C LEU A 60 14.88 1.90 -10.80
N ASP A 61 15.36 0.67 -10.86
CA ASP A 61 14.68 -0.40 -11.56
C ASP A 61 13.49 -0.92 -10.73
N LEU A 62 12.30 -0.43 -11.06
CA LEU A 62 11.04 -0.83 -10.47
C LEU A 62 10.22 -1.70 -11.45
N SER A 63 10.87 -2.34 -12.40
CA SER A 63 10.25 -3.05 -13.52
C SER A 63 9.58 -4.39 -13.15
N GLY A 64 9.50 -4.72 -11.87
CA GLY A 64 8.90 -5.97 -11.39
C GLY A 64 7.39 -6.13 -11.62
N ALA A 65 6.69 -5.07 -12.02
CA ALA A 65 5.26 -5.13 -12.28
C ALA A 65 4.96 -5.66 -13.69
N PRO A 66 3.98 -6.57 -13.86
CA PRO A 66 3.60 -7.11 -15.17
C PRO A 66 3.20 -6.04 -16.19
N TYR A 67 2.68 -4.93 -15.74
CA TYR A 67 2.27 -3.79 -16.56
C TYR A 67 3.43 -3.00 -17.18
N CYS A 68 4.66 -3.21 -16.67
CA CYS A 68 5.85 -2.49 -17.11
C CYS A 68 6.64 -3.21 -18.21
N LYS A 69 6.21 -4.36 -18.68
CA LYS A 69 6.96 -5.19 -19.62
C LYS A 69 7.26 -4.55 -20.98
N ASP A 70 6.45 -3.58 -21.37
CA ASP A 70 6.57 -2.88 -22.67
C ASP A 70 7.15 -1.46 -22.54
N LEU A 71 7.53 -1.05 -21.36
CA LEU A 71 8.04 0.30 -21.12
C LEU A 71 9.54 0.36 -21.43
N LYS A 72 9.86 1.08 -22.50
CA LYS A 72 11.24 1.30 -22.94
C LYS A 72 12.00 2.16 -21.94
N THR A 73 13.14 1.68 -21.51
CA THR A 73 14.11 2.52 -20.78
C THR A 73 14.71 3.57 -21.70
N LYS A 74 15.06 4.72 -21.14
CA LYS A 74 15.85 5.76 -21.80
C LYS A 74 17.21 5.85 -21.14
N THR A 75 18.26 5.92 -21.93
CA THR A 75 19.62 6.09 -21.42
C THR A 75 20.15 7.44 -21.88
N GLU A 76 20.61 8.27 -20.94
CA GLU A 76 21.27 9.55 -21.17
C GLU A 76 22.65 9.51 -20.49
N GLY A 77 23.71 9.40 -21.29
CA GLY A 77 25.05 9.18 -20.77
C GLY A 77 25.18 7.84 -20.03
N ALA A 78 25.61 7.88 -18.75
CA ALA A 78 25.73 6.72 -17.88
C ALA A 78 24.47 6.42 -17.06
N ILE A 79 23.40 7.21 -17.22
CA ILE A 79 22.17 7.10 -16.42
C ILE A 79 21.06 6.46 -17.25
N THR A 80 20.46 5.41 -16.70
CA THR A 80 19.27 4.78 -17.25
C THR A 80 18.03 5.27 -16.50
N PHE A 81 17.04 5.74 -17.25
CA PHE A 81 15.75 6.17 -16.72
C PHE A 81 14.67 5.15 -17.08
N TYR A 82 13.77 4.95 -16.14
CA TYR A 82 12.55 4.18 -16.33
C TYR A 82 11.39 5.16 -16.47
N PRO A 83 10.86 5.41 -17.69
CA PRO A 83 9.89 6.48 -17.95
C PRO A 83 8.62 6.36 -17.11
N VAL A 84 8.09 5.14 -16.99
CA VAL A 84 6.95 4.83 -16.13
C VAL A 84 7.19 3.51 -15.43
N SER A 85 7.00 3.50 -14.14
CA SER A 85 6.95 2.29 -13.31
C SER A 85 5.88 2.45 -12.23
N TYR A 86 5.66 1.41 -11.45
CA TYR A 86 4.62 1.41 -10.42
C TYR A 86 5.17 0.91 -9.10
N VAL A 87 4.64 1.46 -8.02
CA VAL A 87 4.94 1.04 -6.66
C VAL A 87 3.65 1.04 -5.85
N CYS A 88 3.50 0.08 -4.95
CA CYS A 88 2.45 0.08 -3.95
C CYS A 88 3.02 0.62 -2.64
N VAL A 89 2.45 1.70 -2.14
CA VAL A 89 2.82 2.27 -0.84
C VAL A 89 1.85 1.78 0.21
N LEU A 90 2.38 1.19 1.26
CA LEU A 90 1.63 0.81 2.45
C LEU A 90 1.82 1.84 3.53
N ILE A 91 0.74 2.37 4.06
CA ILE A 91 0.75 3.40 5.11
C ILE A 91 -0.42 3.17 6.06
N ARG A 92 -0.26 3.53 7.33
CA ARG A 92 -1.35 3.49 8.30
C ARG A 92 -2.48 4.43 7.87
N ALA A 93 -3.72 3.98 7.95
CA ALA A 93 -4.85 4.63 7.28
C ALA A 93 -5.23 6.02 7.82
N ASP A 94 -4.77 6.39 9.02
CA ASP A 94 -4.91 7.73 9.59
C ASP A 94 -3.90 8.76 9.05
N LEU A 95 -2.95 8.30 8.23
CA LEU A 95 -1.88 9.13 7.65
C LEU A 95 -2.05 9.31 6.14
N GLU A 96 -1.40 10.35 5.62
CA GLU A 96 -1.34 10.62 4.18
C GLU A 96 0.08 10.47 3.66
N VAL A 97 0.21 10.00 2.41
CA VAL A 97 1.51 9.88 1.75
C VAL A 97 2.02 11.28 1.38
N ASN A 98 3.28 11.56 1.73
CA ASN A 98 3.98 12.72 1.24
C ASN A 98 4.61 12.39 -0.13
N GLU A 99 3.95 12.81 -1.20
CA GLU A 99 4.35 12.49 -2.58
C GLU A 99 5.72 13.06 -2.95
N ALA A 100 6.07 14.24 -2.45
CA ALA A 100 7.39 14.83 -2.70
C ALA A 100 8.51 14.00 -2.07
N LYS A 101 8.31 13.53 -0.85
CA LYS A 101 9.24 12.61 -0.16
C LYS A 101 9.30 11.27 -0.88
N LEU A 102 8.18 10.73 -1.31
CA LEU A 102 8.09 9.48 -2.06
C LEU A 102 8.89 9.58 -3.37
N ALA A 103 8.69 10.64 -4.15
CA ALA A 103 9.43 10.88 -5.39
C ALA A 103 10.95 10.96 -5.13
N GLY A 104 11.37 11.62 -4.05
CA GLY A 104 12.77 11.68 -3.64
C GLY A 104 13.37 10.31 -3.30
N VAL A 105 12.66 9.50 -2.54
CA VAL A 105 13.09 8.13 -2.19
C VAL A 105 13.20 7.25 -3.43
N LEU A 106 12.25 7.38 -4.35
CA LEU A 106 12.21 6.61 -5.60
C LEU A 106 13.12 7.18 -6.69
N LYS A 107 13.84 8.27 -6.41
CA LYS A 107 14.69 8.96 -7.40
C LYS A 107 13.95 9.24 -8.71
N ALA A 108 12.70 9.64 -8.58
CA ALA A 108 11.80 9.94 -9.67
C ALA A 108 11.61 11.44 -9.83
N SER A 109 11.25 11.89 -11.04
CA SER A 109 10.88 13.29 -11.24
C SER A 109 9.50 13.61 -10.67
N GLU A 110 8.60 12.62 -10.66
CA GLU A 110 7.24 12.78 -10.17
C GLU A 110 6.65 11.43 -9.78
N VAL A 111 5.71 11.46 -8.83
CA VAL A 111 4.80 10.34 -8.53
C VAL A 111 3.36 10.84 -8.57
N VAL A 112 2.47 10.06 -9.15
CA VAL A 112 1.03 10.34 -9.19
C VAL A 112 0.25 9.08 -8.86
N LEU A 113 -0.90 9.22 -8.20
CA LEU A 113 -1.78 8.08 -7.99
C LEU A 113 -2.14 7.44 -9.33
N ALA A 114 -2.04 6.12 -9.40
CA ALA A 114 -2.45 5.37 -10.58
C ALA A 114 -3.96 5.50 -10.82
N GLU A 115 -4.36 5.40 -12.07
CA GLU A 115 -5.76 5.41 -12.46
C GLU A 115 -6.42 4.05 -12.21
N ASP A 116 -7.74 4.01 -12.12
CA ASP A 116 -8.48 2.79 -11.78
C ASP A 116 -8.16 1.60 -12.68
N GLU A 117 -7.95 1.82 -13.97
CA GLU A 117 -7.59 0.76 -14.92
C GLU A 117 -6.22 0.17 -14.60
N GLU A 118 -5.24 1.02 -14.27
CA GLU A 118 -3.89 0.61 -13.88
C GLU A 118 -3.91 -0.15 -12.54
N ILE A 119 -4.68 0.37 -11.58
CA ILE A 119 -4.84 -0.26 -10.28
C ILE A 119 -5.45 -1.66 -10.41
N ARG A 120 -6.49 -1.82 -11.22
CA ARG A 120 -7.11 -3.13 -11.47
C ARG A 120 -6.15 -4.11 -12.14
N ALA A 121 -5.33 -3.64 -13.08
CA ALA A 121 -4.34 -4.48 -13.74
C ALA A 121 -3.21 -4.94 -12.81
N ILE A 122 -2.78 -4.09 -11.89
CA ILE A 122 -1.65 -4.34 -10.97
C ILE A 122 -2.10 -5.07 -9.70
N ALA A 123 -3.23 -4.71 -9.16
CA ALA A 123 -3.71 -5.17 -7.85
C ALA A 123 -4.88 -6.16 -7.92
N GLY A 124 -5.50 -6.32 -9.08
CA GLY A 124 -6.65 -7.20 -9.26
C GLY A 124 -7.97 -6.65 -8.68
N ALA A 125 -7.95 -5.45 -8.09
CA ALA A 125 -9.10 -4.84 -7.45
C ALA A 125 -9.06 -3.31 -7.62
N PRO A 126 -10.21 -2.62 -7.47
CA PRO A 126 -10.25 -1.17 -7.51
C PRO A 126 -9.63 -0.54 -6.26
N HIS A 127 -9.42 0.77 -6.34
CA HIS A 127 -9.03 1.57 -5.18
C HIS A 127 -9.92 1.27 -3.96
N GLY A 128 -9.30 1.19 -2.77
CA GLY A 128 -9.99 0.81 -1.53
C GLY A 128 -9.94 -0.68 -1.20
N PHE A 129 -9.70 -1.55 -2.19
CA PHE A 129 -9.58 -3.01 -2.01
C PHE A 129 -8.18 -3.54 -2.35
N VAL A 130 -7.25 -2.66 -2.70
CA VAL A 130 -5.86 -3.04 -2.93
C VAL A 130 -5.24 -3.57 -1.64
N GLY A 131 -4.62 -4.71 -1.73
CA GLY A 131 -4.01 -5.37 -0.58
C GLY A 131 -2.54 -5.70 -0.75
N PRO A 132 -1.78 -5.76 0.36
CA PRO A 132 -0.35 -6.00 0.30
C PRO A 132 0.02 -7.40 -0.20
N VAL A 133 -0.88 -8.37 -0.03
CA VAL A 133 -0.62 -9.78 -0.33
C VAL A 133 -0.76 -10.10 -1.83
N THR A 134 -1.61 -9.37 -2.55
CA THR A 134 -1.99 -9.69 -3.94
C THR A 134 -1.45 -8.73 -4.98
N VAL A 135 -0.92 -7.59 -4.56
CA VAL A 135 -0.40 -6.58 -5.49
C VAL A 135 0.81 -7.10 -6.26
N LYS A 136 0.86 -6.79 -7.56
CA LYS A 136 1.89 -7.27 -8.49
C LYS A 136 2.86 -6.17 -8.91
N CYS A 137 3.30 -5.36 -7.96
CA CYS A 137 4.36 -4.39 -8.15
C CYS A 137 5.20 -4.31 -6.88
N PRO A 138 6.38 -3.67 -6.92
CA PRO A 138 7.18 -3.47 -5.72
C PRO A 138 6.40 -2.75 -4.62
N ILE A 139 6.61 -3.17 -3.38
CA ILE A 139 5.98 -2.59 -2.20
C ILE A 139 6.99 -1.69 -1.48
N LEU A 140 6.55 -0.48 -1.15
CA LEU A 140 7.25 0.43 -0.26
C LEU A 140 6.40 0.62 0.99
N GLN A 141 6.92 0.21 2.12
CA GLN A 141 6.22 0.31 3.40
C GLN A 141 6.65 1.58 4.15
N ASP A 142 5.67 2.38 4.55
CA ASP A 142 5.90 3.50 5.45
C ASP A 142 6.25 3.00 6.85
N LEU A 143 7.08 3.74 7.57
CA LEU A 143 7.49 3.37 8.94
C LEU A 143 6.32 3.20 9.90
N SER A 144 5.20 3.88 9.65
CA SER A 144 3.97 3.74 10.46
C SER A 144 3.39 2.33 10.47
N VAL A 145 3.73 1.51 9.46
CA VAL A 145 3.24 0.13 9.35
C VAL A 145 4.15 -0.86 10.07
N ASN A 146 5.41 -0.51 10.32
CA ASN A 146 6.39 -1.45 10.89
C ASN A 146 5.96 -2.03 12.25
N ASP A 147 5.30 -1.22 13.06
CA ASP A 147 4.85 -1.61 14.41
C ASP A 147 3.36 -1.98 14.46
N MET A 148 2.72 -2.11 13.30
CA MET A 148 1.34 -2.57 13.22
C MET A 148 1.28 -4.10 13.36
N HIS A 149 0.33 -4.57 14.14
CA HIS A 149 0.06 -5.98 14.33
C HIS A 149 -1.44 -6.23 14.24
N ASP A 150 -1.83 -7.45 13.89
CA ASP A 150 -3.24 -7.85 13.77
C ASP A 150 -4.06 -6.85 12.92
N ALA A 151 -3.45 -6.37 11.85
CA ALA A 151 -3.99 -5.29 11.04
C ALA A 151 -5.09 -5.76 10.09
N ILE A 152 -5.86 -4.79 9.59
CA ILE A 152 -6.87 -4.99 8.56
C ILE A 152 -6.42 -4.26 7.30
N ALA A 153 -6.56 -4.90 6.14
CA ALA A 153 -6.16 -4.35 4.86
C ALA A 153 -7.13 -4.78 3.74
N GLY A 154 -6.97 -4.20 2.55
CA GLY A 154 -7.63 -4.69 1.35
C GLY A 154 -7.21 -6.13 1.02
N SER A 155 -8.12 -6.90 0.45
CA SER A 155 -7.85 -8.29 0.09
C SER A 155 -7.28 -8.47 -1.33
N GLY A 156 -7.31 -7.43 -2.16
CA GLY A 156 -7.06 -7.54 -3.59
C GLY A 156 -8.27 -8.06 -4.38
N LYS A 157 -9.45 -8.05 -3.77
CA LYS A 157 -10.71 -8.48 -4.34
C LYS A 157 -11.81 -7.52 -3.94
N GLU A 158 -12.55 -7.02 -4.92
CA GLU A 158 -13.66 -6.10 -4.69
C GLU A 158 -14.71 -6.69 -3.74
N GLY A 159 -15.10 -5.92 -2.73
CA GLY A 159 -16.08 -6.33 -1.72
C GLY A 159 -15.52 -7.18 -0.58
N PHE A 160 -14.20 -7.31 -0.47
CA PHE A 160 -13.56 -8.09 0.58
C PHE A 160 -12.37 -7.34 1.20
N HIS A 161 -12.16 -7.57 2.48
CA HIS A 161 -10.97 -7.16 3.22
C HIS A 161 -10.36 -8.36 3.94
N ILE A 162 -9.13 -8.22 4.40
CA ILE A 162 -8.42 -9.24 5.16
C ILE A 162 -8.12 -8.75 6.58
N LYS A 163 -8.23 -9.64 7.54
CA LYS A 163 -7.90 -9.44 8.95
C LYS A 163 -6.66 -10.25 9.32
N HIS A 164 -6.10 -9.94 10.48
CA HIS A 164 -4.95 -10.63 11.05
C HIS A 164 -3.70 -10.52 10.19
N VAL A 165 -3.51 -9.36 9.55
CA VAL A 165 -2.33 -9.08 8.73
C VAL A 165 -1.16 -8.72 9.63
N GLU A 166 -0.05 -9.43 9.43
CA GLU A 166 1.22 -9.17 10.08
C GLU A 166 2.25 -8.75 9.04
N PRO A 167 2.83 -7.55 9.14
CA PRO A 167 3.99 -7.17 8.35
C PRO A 167 5.13 -8.19 8.49
N GLU A 168 5.92 -8.38 7.45
CA GLU A 168 7.05 -9.32 7.38
C GLU A 168 6.66 -10.82 7.41
N ARG A 169 5.45 -11.17 7.85
CA ARG A 169 4.95 -12.54 7.76
C ARG A 169 4.16 -12.77 6.48
N ASP A 170 3.33 -11.80 6.10
CA ASP A 170 2.27 -11.98 5.10
C ASP A 170 2.61 -11.35 3.75
N TYR A 171 3.62 -10.46 3.72
CA TYR A 171 4.09 -9.84 2.46
C TYR A 171 5.53 -9.34 2.55
#